data_5901d864ea71712f35c6e59e66eac024
#
_entry.id   5901d864ea71712f35c6e59e66eac024
#
_cell.length_a   1.000
_cell.length_b   1.000
_cell.length_c   1.000
_cell.angle_alpha   90.00
_cell.angle_beta   90.00
_cell.angle_gamma   90.00
#
_symmetry.space_group_name_H-M   'P 1'
#
loop_
_entity.id
_entity.type
_entity.pdbx_description
1 polymer ?
#
loop_
_entity_poly.entity_id
_entity_poly.type
_entity_poly.pdbx_seq_one_letter_code
_entity_poly.pdbx_strand_id
1 'polypeptide(L)' 'MAINKCHECEKLSEDKKGRWLILDEKEKGFDWMFLCIQCVRDWRERGLGREGLSSKEILVQLDKEYPLNKHGS' A
#
# COMPACT_ATOMS: atom_id res chain seq x y z
N MET A 1 7.02 5.28 18.79
CA MET A 1 6.45 5.15 17.45
C MET A 1 6.48 3.70 17.00
N ALA A 2 5.43 3.29 16.34
CA ALA A 2 5.35 1.90 15.90
C ALA A 2 6.10 1.71 14.57
N ILE A 3 6.99 0.75 14.56
CA ILE A 3 7.73 0.37 13.37
C ILE A 3 7.24 -1.00 12.95
N ASN A 4 6.86 -1.13 11.70
CA ASN A 4 6.32 -2.36 11.16
C ASN A 4 7.15 -2.86 9.99
N LYS A 5 7.18 -4.17 9.84
CA LYS A 5 7.90 -4.80 8.75
C LYS A 5 6.94 -4.98 7.57
N CYS A 6 7.34 -4.50 6.41
CA CYS A 6 6.53 -4.65 5.20
C CYS A 6 6.43 -6.12 4.82
N HIS A 7 5.23 -6.58 4.54
CA HIS A 7 4.97 -7.96 4.17
C HIS A 7 5.67 -8.38 2.87
N GLU A 8 5.81 -7.44 1.94
CA GLU A 8 6.38 -7.73 0.62
C GLU A 8 7.89 -7.57 0.56
N CYS A 9 8.40 -6.41 0.93
CA CYS A 9 9.82 -6.11 0.78
C CYS A 9 10.62 -6.26 2.07
N GLU A 10 9.93 -6.51 3.16
CA GLU A 10 10.52 -6.71 4.50
C GLU A 10 11.25 -5.50 5.06
N LYS A 11 11.04 -4.35 4.45
CA LYS A 11 11.62 -3.11 4.94
C LYS A 11 10.85 -2.61 6.16
N LEU A 12 11.55 -2.04 7.11
CA LEU A 12 10.92 -1.47 8.30
C LEU A 12 10.41 -0.08 7.98
N SER A 13 9.18 0.21 8.37
CA SER A 13 8.56 1.50 8.13
C SER A 13 7.65 1.89 9.27
N GLU A 14 7.47 3.19 9.46
CA GLU A 14 6.53 3.68 10.45
C GLU A 14 5.10 3.42 10.00
N ASP A 15 4.19 3.28 10.97
CA ASP A 15 2.77 3.06 10.71
C ASP A 15 2.20 4.02 9.68
N LYS A 16 2.51 5.29 9.81
CA LYS A 16 1.92 6.29 8.92
C LYS A 16 2.56 6.35 7.54
N LYS A 17 3.64 5.60 7.32
CA LYS A 17 4.29 5.55 6.02
C LYS A 17 3.94 4.30 5.23
N GLY A 18 2.85 3.68 5.60
CA GLY A 18 2.36 2.49 4.91
C GLY A 18 0.88 2.32 5.16
N ARG A 19 0.39 1.14 4.85
CA ARG A 19 -1.03 0.84 5.05
C ARG A 19 -1.18 -0.58 5.56
N TRP A 20 -2.20 -0.76 6.36
CA TRP A 20 -2.61 -2.08 6.83
C TRP A 20 -3.71 -2.59 5.91
N LEU A 21 -3.52 -3.79 5.40
CA LEU A 21 -4.48 -4.41 4.50
C LEU A 21 -4.90 -5.76 5.06
N ILE A 22 -6.11 -6.18 4.71
CA ILE A 22 -6.59 -7.49 5.13
C ILE A 22 -5.96 -8.53 4.22
N LEU A 23 -5.16 -9.42 4.80
CA LEU A 23 -4.52 -10.49 4.07
C LEU A 23 -5.48 -11.64 3.85
N ASP A 24 -6.23 -11.99 4.89
CA ASP A 24 -7.15 -13.11 4.83
C ASP A 24 -8.30 -12.90 5.81
N GLU A 25 -9.47 -13.40 5.45
CA GLU A 25 -10.66 -13.31 6.28
C GLU A 25 -10.93 -14.68 6.88
N LYS A 26 -10.92 -14.74 8.19
CA LYS A 26 -11.13 -15.98 8.93
C LYS A 26 -12.39 -15.89 9.79
N GLU A 27 -12.89 -17.05 10.23
CA GLU A 27 -14.08 -17.11 11.07
C GLU A 27 -13.95 -16.28 12.35
N LYS A 28 -12.74 -16.22 12.91
CA LYS A 28 -12.50 -15.51 14.15
C LYS A 28 -11.90 -14.12 13.99
N GLY A 29 -11.90 -13.61 12.77
CA GLY A 29 -11.37 -12.28 12.52
C GLY A 29 -10.62 -12.20 11.20
N PHE A 30 -9.68 -11.29 11.14
CA PHE A 30 -8.94 -11.03 9.92
C PHE A 30 -7.44 -11.09 10.17
N ASP A 31 -6.70 -11.59 9.20
CA ASP A 31 -5.26 -11.47 9.22
C ASP A 31 -4.91 -10.16 8.50
N TRP A 32 -4.05 -9.39 9.14
CA TRP A 32 -3.63 -8.12 8.56
C TRP A 32 -2.20 -8.20 8.09
N MET A 33 -1.88 -7.47 7.05
CA MET A 33 -0.50 -7.30 6.63
C MET A 33 -0.21 -5.81 6.51
N PHE A 34 1.02 -5.44 6.82
CA PHE A 34 1.47 -4.07 6.66
C PHE A 34 2.29 -3.97 5.38
N LEU A 35 1.99 -2.99 4.56
CA LEU A 35 2.78 -2.70 3.36
C LEU A 35 3.30 -1.28 3.44
N CYS A 36 4.58 -1.09 3.13
CA CYS A 36 5.14 0.25 3.04
C CYS A 36 4.48 0.95 1.85
N ILE A 37 4.61 2.27 1.81
CA ILE A 37 3.91 3.06 0.79
C ILE A 37 4.27 2.62 -0.63
N GLN A 38 5.51 2.23 -0.87
CA GLN A 38 5.93 1.76 -2.19
C GLN A 38 5.20 0.48 -2.58
N CYS A 39 5.14 -0.47 -1.65
CA CYS A 39 4.51 -1.76 -1.94
C CYS A 39 3.00 -1.64 -2.06
N VAL A 40 2.38 -0.78 -1.27
CA VAL A 40 0.94 -0.58 -1.38
C VAL A 40 0.57 0.08 -2.71
N ARG A 41 1.41 0.97 -3.18
CA ARG A 41 1.21 1.59 -4.49
C ARG A 41 1.34 0.54 -5.60
N ASP A 42 2.33 -0.33 -5.52
CA ASP A 42 2.49 -1.41 -6.49
C ASP A 42 1.29 -2.35 -6.49
N TRP A 43 0.84 -2.70 -5.31
CA TRP A 43 -0.33 -3.58 -5.15
C TRP A 43 -1.56 -2.92 -5.78
N ARG A 44 -1.78 -1.66 -5.51
CA ARG A 44 -2.93 -0.93 -6.05
C ARG A 44 -2.81 -0.74 -7.57
N GLU A 45 -1.59 -0.49 -8.03
CA GLU A 45 -1.32 -0.33 -9.46
C GLU A 45 -1.76 -1.56 -10.24
N ARG A 46 -1.45 -2.75 -9.74
CA ARG A 46 -1.85 -3.99 -10.38
C ARG A 46 -3.37 -4.12 -10.45
N GLY A 47 -4.04 -3.76 -9.36
CA GLY A 47 -5.49 -3.78 -9.31
C GLY A 47 -6.12 -2.84 -10.32
N LEU A 48 -5.60 -1.62 -10.39
CA LEU A 48 -6.10 -0.62 -11.33
C LEU A 48 -5.85 -1.03 -12.77
N GLY A 49 -4.70 -1.66 -13.03
CA GLY A 49 -4.40 -2.17 -14.36
C GLY A 49 -5.40 -3.22 -14.81
N ARG A 50 -5.84 -4.07 -13.89
CA ARG A 50 -6.86 -5.08 -14.19
C ARG A 50 -8.20 -4.45 -14.48
N GLU A 51 -8.47 -3.28 -13.94
CA GLU A 51 -9.71 -2.55 -14.19
C GLU A 51 -9.68 -1.84 -15.54
N GLY A 52 -8.54 -1.84 -16.22
CA GLY A 52 -8.42 -1.27 -17.55
C GLY A 52 -7.95 0.16 -17.60
N LEU A 53 -7.45 0.69 -16.50
CA LEU A 53 -6.93 2.06 -16.50
C LEU A 53 -5.59 2.13 -17.22
N SER A 54 -5.34 3.27 -17.88
CA SER A 54 -4.05 3.51 -18.51
C SER A 54 -3.00 3.83 -17.46
N SER A 55 -1.73 3.75 -17.83
CA SER A 55 -0.63 4.06 -16.91
C SER A 55 -0.77 5.45 -16.33
N LYS A 56 -1.17 6.40 -17.13
CA LYS A 56 -1.36 7.78 -16.70
C LYS A 56 -2.46 7.91 -15.67
N GLU A 57 -3.57 7.23 -15.93
CA GLU A 57 -4.71 7.23 -15.00
C GLU A 57 -4.34 6.55 -13.69
N ILE A 58 -3.57 5.47 -13.78
CA ILE A 58 -3.11 4.76 -12.59
C ILE A 58 -2.26 5.67 -11.73
N LEU A 59 -1.32 6.39 -12.34
CA LEU A 59 -0.47 7.32 -11.60
C LEU A 59 -1.26 8.40 -10.89
N VAL A 60 -2.23 8.97 -11.58
CA VAL A 60 -3.08 10.01 -10.99
C VAL A 60 -3.84 9.44 -9.78
N GLN A 61 -4.38 8.25 -9.95
CA GLN A 61 -5.14 7.61 -8.88
C GLN A 61 -4.25 7.26 -7.68
N LEU A 62 -3.06 6.75 -7.94
CA LEU A 62 -2.12 6.42 -6.87
C LEU A 62 -1.68 7.66 -6.10
N ASP A 63 -1.41 8.74 -6.81
CA ASP A 63 -1.02 10.00 -6.16
C ASP A 63 -2.15 10.57 -5.31
N LYS A 64 -3.38 10.25 -5.66
CA LYS A 64 -4.54 10.71 -4.94
C LYS A 64 -4.81 9.87 -3.69
N GLU A 65 -4.68 8.55 -3.82
CA GLU A 65 -4.98 7.63 -2.72
C GLU A 65 -3.78 7.40 -1.80
N TYR A 66 -2.60 7.28 -2.36
CA TYR A 66 -1.39 6.97 -1.61
C TYR A 66 -0.24 7.85 -2.05
N PRO A 67 -0.29 9.14 -1.76
CA PRO A 67 0.76 10.06 -2.22
C PRO A 67 2.10 9.74 -1.59
N LEU A 68 3.14 9.85 -2.40
CA LEU A 68 4.49 9.73 -1.90
C LEU A 68 4.88 11.04 -1.24
N ASN A 69 5.43 10.95 -0.05
CA ASN A 69 5.83 12.13 0.68
C ASN A 69 7.20 12.60 0.20
N LYS A 70 7.21 13.29 -0.93
CA LYS A 70 8.45 13.66 -1.59
C LYS A 70 9.17 14.83 -0.97
N HIS A 71 8.45 15.62 -0.26
CA HIS A 71 9.06 16.85 0.17
C HIS A 71 9.58 16.81 1.53
N GLY A 72 9.84 15.70 2.05
CA GLY A 72 10.20 15.69 3.43
C GLY A 72 9.24 16.58 4.16
N SER A 73 8.26 16.90 3.53
CA SER A 73 7.26 17.79 4.06
C SER A 73 5.94 17.11 3.95
#